data_bdf56602d578f165bd2d70a17cc4831c
#
_entry.id   bdf56602d578f165bd2d70a17cc4831c
#
_cell.length_a   1.000
_cell.length_b   1.000
_cell.length_c   1.000
_cell.angle_alpha   90.00
_cell.angle_beta   90.00
_cell.angle_gamma   90.00
#
_symmetry.space_group_name_H-M   'P 1'
#
loop_
_entity.id
_entity.type
_entity.pdbx_description
1 polymer ?
#
loop_
_entity_poly.entity_id
_entity_poly.type
_entity_poly.pdbx_seq_one_letter_code
_entity_poly.pdbx_strand_id
1 'polypeptide(L)'
;NGDGKIDISDFVRVGSSVPKLYGGWANELRWRDFDLNLLFTYSLGRDMYKTYDIRSLDAYNGGQGGRALYINTDKASFWTEDNHKAQYARLGTLNSMGGMLESNLETVSYMKLKQLTLGYNLPKEWARKVGMVGLRAFITGENVFTLSNYSGVDPEVVSIENGQDDFNTYPLARKWTIGLTLNF
;
A
#
# COMPACT_ATOMS: atom_id res chain seq x y z
N ASN A 1 19.60 -23.71 14.49
CA ASN A 1 20.41 -24.41 15.48
C ASN A 1 20.88 -25.79 14.99
N GLY A 2 20.29 -26.34 13.95
CA GLY A 2 20.71 -27.59 13.30
C GLY A 2 20.19 -28.87 13.98
N ASP A 3 19.20 -28.78 14.83
CA ASP A 3 18.61 -29.95 15.55
C ASP A 3 17.56 -30.72 14.71
N GLY A 4 17.28 -30.24 13.48
CA GLY A 4 16.32 -30.84 12.56
C GLY A 4 14.85 -30.48 12.86
N LYS A 5 14.59 -29.55 13.79
CA LYS A 5 13.27 -29.00 14.10
C LYS A 5 13.28 -27.52 13.86
N ILE A 6 12.18 -26.98 13.36
CA ILE A 6 12.00 -25.55 13.21
C ILE A 6 11.09 -25.07 14.35
N ASP A 7 11.66 -24.30 15.28
CA ASP A 7 10.94 -23.77 16.43
C ASP A 7 11.41 -22.35 16.81
N ILE A 8 10.93 -21.84 17.94
CA ILE A 8 11.25 -20.48 18.42
C ILE A 8 12.76 -20.26 18.59
N SER A 9 13.55 -21.30 18.81
CA SER A 9 15.00 -21.22 18.98
C SER A 9 15.74 -20.89 17.68
N ASP A 10 15.06 -21.02 16.53
CA ASP A 10 15.58 -20.71 15.20
C ASP A 10 15.24 -19.28 14.75
N PHE A 11 14.52 -18.51 15.57
CA PHE A 11 14.16 -17.15 15.22
C PHE A 11 15.39 -16.25 15.17
N VAL A 12 15.53 -15.57 14.03
CA VAL A 12 16.56 -14.56 13.80
C VAL A 12 15.93 -13.25 13.36
N ARG A 13 16.62 -12.14 13.60
CA ARG A 13 16.20 -10.85 13.10
C ARG A 13 16.48 -10.77 11.62
N VAL A 14 15.43 -10.67 10.79
CA VAL A 14 15.54 -10.65 9.32
C VAL A 14 15.28 -9.29 8.69
N GLY A 15 14.74 -8.31 9.45
CA GLY A 15 14.42 -7.00 8.87
C GLY A 15 13.95 -5.97 9.89
N SER A 16 13.46 -4.85 9.36
CA SER A 16 12.92 -3.73 10.14
C SER A 16 11.67 -3.15 9.47
N SER A 17 10.59 -3.03 10.22
CA SER A 17 9.36 -2.36 9.78
C SER A 17 9.49 -0.83 9.71
N VAL A 18 10.54 -0.27 10.32
CA VAL A 18 10.81 1.16 10.30
C VAL A 18 11.49 1.52 8.97
N PRO A 19 10.95 2.48 8.21
CA PRO A 19 11.58 2.92 6.96
C PRO A 19 12.97 3.52 7.19
N LYS A 20 13.88 3.31 6.25
CA LYS A 20 15.21 3.97 6.26
C LYS A 20 15.10 5.47 6.00
N LEU A 21 14.11 5.87 5.19
CA LEU A 21 13.81 7.26 4.87
C LEU A 21 12.32 7.42 4.60
N TYR A 22 11.70 8.44 5.18
CA TYR A 22 10.30 8.79 4.89
C TYR A 22 10.10 10.30 5.00
N GLY A 23 9.06 10.79 4.35
CA GLY A 23 8.72 12.20 4.39
C GLY A 23 7.61 12.58 3.43
N GLY A 24 7.45 13.90 3.29
CA GLY A 24 6.51 14.51 2.37
C GLY A 24 7.12 15.68 1.65
N TRP A 25 6.61 15.95 0.45
CA TRP A 25 6.96 17.11 -0.34
C TRP A 25 5.68 17.78 -0.82
N ALA A 26 5.48 19.02 -0.36
CA ALA A 26 4.37 19.87 -0.77
C ALA A 26 4.85 20.91 -1.78
N ASN A 27 4.06 21.14 -2.81
CA ASN A 27 4.33 22.15 -3.83
C ASN A 27 3.07 22.95 -4.11
N GLU A 28 3.19 24.27 -4.14
CA GLU A 28 2.13 25.21 -4.51
C GLU A 28 2.60 26.04 -5.70
N LEU A 29 1.88 25.93 -6.81
CA LEU A 29 2.14 26.66 -8.05
C LEU A 29 0.97 27.58 -8.32
N ARG A 30 1.26 28.84 -8.65
CA ARG A 30 0.26 29.82 -9.08
C ARG A 30 0.65 30.39 -10.43
N TRP A 31 -0.32 30.36 -11.32
CA TRP A 31 -0.15 30.93 -12.65
C TRP A 31 -1.43 31.66 -13.07
N ARG A 32 -1.38 33.02 -13.09
CA ARG A 32 -2.54 33.88 -13.31
C ARG A 32 -3.67 33.56 -12.31
N ASP A 33 -4.81 33.11 -12.81
CA ASP A 33 -5.99 32.78 -12.02
C ASP A 33 -6.04 31.30 -11.57
N PHE A 34 -5.05 30.53 -11.95
CA PHE A 34 -4.93 29.10 -11.55
C PHE A 34 -4.01 28.91 -10.35
N ASP A 35 -4.40 28.02 -9.46
CA ASP A 35 -3.56 27.49 -8.40
C ASP A 35 -3.53 25.95 -8.45
N LEU A 36 -2.35 25.39 -8.29
CA LEU A 36 -2.13 23.94 -8.25
C LEU A 36 -1.36 23.60 -6.98
N ASN A 37 -1.97 22.77 -6.13
CA ASN A 37 -1.36 22.26 -4.92
C ASN A 37 -1.14 20.76 -5.06
N LEU A 38 0.07 20.30 -4.75
CA LEU A 38 0.48 18.91 -4.81
C LEU A 38 1.09 18.51 -3.46
N LEU A 39 0.69 17.35 -2.96
CA LEU A 39 1.30 16.73 -1.79
C LEU A 39 1.73 15.31 -2.13
N PHE A 40 3.03 15.10 -2.12
CA PHE A 40 3.63 13.77 -2.22
C PHE A 40 4.04 13.28 -0.83
N THR A 41 3.87 11.97 -0.61
CA THR A 41 4.45 11.25 0.52
C THR A 41 5.30 10.10 0.01
N TYR A 42 6.35 9.75 0.74
CA TYR A 42 7.22 8.64 0.40
C TYR A 42 7.72 7.91 1.64
N SER A 43 8.01 6.63 1.45
CA SER A 43 8.61 5.76 2.45
C SER A 43 9.52 4.77 1.73
N LEU A 44 10.78 4.70 2.13
CA LEU A 44 11.80 3.93 1.44
C LEU A 44 12.46 2.91 2.37
N GLY A 45 12.59 1.68 1.88
CA GLY A 45 13.42 0.64 2.48
C GLY A 45 12.94 0.18 3.86
N ARG A 46 11.65 -0.11 4.01
CA ARG A 46 11.12 -0.85 5.16
C ARG A 46 10.80 -2.28 4.77
N ASP A 47 10.88 -3.19 5.71
CA ASP A 47 10.53 -4.58 5.49
C ASP A 47 9.11 -4.84 5.98
N MET A 48 8.35 -5.58 5.18
CA MET A 48 6.94 -5.90 5.44
C MET A 48 6.67 -7.38 5.25
N TYR A 49 5.92 -7.99 6.16
CA TYR A 49 5.39 -9.32 5.99
C TYR A 49 4.11 -9.32 5.17
N LYS A 50 4.07 -10.13 4.12
CA LYS A 50 2.88 -10.37 3.28
C LYS A 50 1.97 -11.38 3.95
N THR A 51 0.99 -10.92 4.72
CA THR A 51 0.04 -11.82 5.40
C THR A 51 -0.99 -12.39 4.46
N TYR A 52 -1.25 -11.72 3.34
CA TYR A 52 -2.22 -12.17 2.35
C TYR A 52 -1.85 -13.51 1.72
N ASP A 53 -0.62 -13.66 1.26
CA ASP A 53 -0.12 -14.90 0.65
C ASP A 53 -0.12 -16.04 1.68
N ILE A 54 0.29 -15.75 2.90
CA ILE A 54 0.32 -16.70 4.01
C ILE A 54 -1.08 -17.25 4.30
N ARG A 55 -2.06 -16.36 4.48
CA ARG A 55 -3.43 -16.77 4.80
C ARG A 55 -4.12 -17.51 3.66
N SER A 56 -3.78 -17.19 2.42
CA SER A 56 -4.28 -17.91 1.26
C SER A 56 -3.74 -19.34 1.18
N LEU A 57 -2.47 -19.52 1.50
CA LEU A 57 -1.83 -20.84 1.58
C LEU A 57 -2.32 -21.66 2.77
N ASP A 58 -2.50 -21.03 3.93
CA ASP A 58 -3.03 -21.70 5.14
C ASP A 58 -4.48 -22.18 4.93
N ALA A 59 -5.29 -21.42 4.20
CA ALA A 59 -6.65 -21.83 3.87
C ALA A 59 -6.68 -23.11 3.01
N TYR A 60 -5.74 -23.25 2.08
CA TYR A 60 -5.60 -24.46 1.26
C TYR A 60 -5.14 -25.67 2.09
N ASN A 61 -4.33 -25.45 3.10
CA ASN A 61 -3.82 -26.49 3.99
C ASN A 61 -4.81 -26.94 5.08
N GLY A 62 -6.08 -26.54 4.98
CA GLY A 62 -7.15 -27.00 5.89
C GLY A 62 -7.30 -26.16 7.15
N GLY A 63 -6.59 -25.07 7.29
CA GLY A 63 -6.58 -24.23 8.49
C GLY A 63 -7.84 -23.42 8.74
N GLN A 64 -8.56 -22.97 7.72
CA GLN A 64 -9.80 -22.19 7.88
C GLN A 64 -10.69 -22.39 6.65
N GLY A 65 -11.45 -23.43 6.60
CA GLY A 65 -12.22 -23.87 5.44
C GLY A 65 -12.89 -22.80 4.61
N GLY A 66 -12.76 -22.92 3.28
CA GLY A 66 -13.58 -22.18 2.32
C GLY A 66 -13.02 -20.88 1.78
N ARG A 67 -11.76 -20.54 1.99
CA ARG A 67 -11.12 -19.39 1.32
C ARG A 67 -10.55 -19.80 -0.04
N ALA A 68 -10.81 -19.00 -1.07
CA ALA A 68 -10.23 -19.23 -2.39
C ALA A 68 -8.72 -18.95 -2.37
N LEU A 69 -7.94 -19.83 -2.99
CA LEU A 69 -6.53 -19.61 -3.23
C LEU A 69 -6.36 -18.49 -4.26
N TYR A 70 -5.71 -17.39 -3.89
CA TYR A 70 -5.46 -16.25 -4.78
C TYR A 70 -4.17 -16.41 -5.60
N ILE A 71 -3.57 -17.58 -5.61
CA ILE A 71 -2.34 -17.86 -6.34
C ILE A 71 -2.70 -18.47 -7.70
N ASN A 72 -2.15 -17.90 -8.77
CA ASN A 72 -2.28 -18.50 -10.09
C ASN A 72 -1.45 -19.77 -10.13
N THR A 73 -2.11 -20.92 -10.01
CA THR A 73 -1.47 -22.24 -9.94
C THR A 73 -0.72 -22.62 -11.21
N ASP A 74 -1.06 -22.01 -12.36
CA ASP A 74 -0.37 -22.27 -13.64
C ASP A 74 1.01 -21.58 -13.68
N LYS A 75 1.21 -20.54 -12.87
CA LYS A 75 2.45 -19.76 -12.82
C LYS A 75 3.24 -19.98 -11.52
N ALA A 76 2.59 -20.46 -10.49
CA ALA A 76 3.22 -20.70 -9.20
C ALA A 76 3.95 -22.06 -9.19
N SER A 77 5.15 -22.09 -8.70
CA SER A 77 5.89 -23.34 -8.49
C SER A 77 5.80 -23.74 -7.02
N PHE A 78 5.36 -24.98 -6.81
CA PHE A 78 5.29 -25.61 -5.49
C PHE A 78 6.41 -26.62 -5.32
N TRP A 79 6.89 -26.81 -4.11
CA TRP A 79 7.92 -27.78 -3.80
C TRP A 79 7.44 -29.20 -4.10
N THR A 80 8.25 -29.95 -4.82
CA THR A 80 8.12 -31.39 -5.07
C THR A 80 9.49 -32.05 -4.98
N GLU A 81 9.54 -33.36 -4.97
CA GLU A 81 10.82 -34.10 -4.95
C GLU A 81 11.69 -33.79 -6.17
N ASP A 82 11.08 -33.39 -7.28
CA ASP A 82 11.78 -33.02 -8.52
C ASP A 82 12.06 -31.51 -8.61
N ASN A 83 11.46 -30.68 -7.76
CA ASN A 83 11.60 -29.21 -7.77
C ASN A 83 11.86 -28.64 -6.37
N HIS A 84 13.11 -28.70 -5.93
CA HIS A 84 13.52 -28.18 -4.63
C HIS A 84 13.69 -26.65 -4.59
N LYS A 85 13.68 -25.96 -5.74
CA LYS A 85 13.82 -24.50 -5.84
C LYS A 85 12.47 -23.82 -6.11
N ALA A 86 11.40 -24.39 -5.62
CA ALA A 86 10.07 -23.85 -5.80
C ALA A 86 9.84 -22.56 -4.99
N GLN A 87 8.94 -21.72 -5.51
CA GLN A 87 8.55 -20.45 -4.86
C GLN A 87 7.78 -20.71 -3.55
N TYR A 88 6.98 -21.77 -3.50
CA TYR A 88 6.11 -22.09 -2.38
C TYR A 88 6.42 -23.49 -1.82
N ALA A 89 6.13 -23.69 -0.54
CA ALA A 89 6.20 -24.98 0.11
C ALA A 89 5.26 -26.00 -0.55
N ARG A 90 5.46 -27.28 -0.25
CA ARG A 90 4.58 -28.36 -0.70
C ARG A 90 3.14 -28.10 -0.26
N LEU A 91 2.20 -28.21 -1.19
CA LEU A 91 0.77 -28.14 -0.88
C LEU A 91 0.37 -29.21 0.14
N GLY A 92 -0.45 -28.85 1.12
CA GLY A 92 -0.87 -29.75 2.18
C GLY A 92 0.08 -29.84 3.38
N THR A 93 1.20 -29.09 3.38
CA THR A 93 2.09 -29.03 4.54
C THR A 93 1.56 -27.97 5.52
N LEU A 94 1.23 -28.39 6.74
CA LEU A 94 0.90 -27.45 7.82
C LEU A 94 2.15 -26.66 8.18
N ASN A 95 2.09 -25.35 8.01
CA ASN A 95 3.12 -24.45 8.51
C ASN A 95 2.88 -24.21 10.01
N SER A 96 3.57 -24.96 10.85
CA SER A 96 3.46 -24.84 12.32
C SER A 96 3.91 -23.48 12.86
N MET A 97 4.65 -22.70 12.05
CA MET A 97 5.23 -21.41 12.46
C MET A 97 4.39 -20.19 12.05
N GLY A 98 3.14 -20.42 11.59
CA GLY A 98 2.20 -19.31 11.33
C GLY A 98 2.66 -18.31 10.28
N GLY A 99 3.49 -18.73 9.33
CA GLY A 99 3.93 -17.85 8.24
C GLY A 99 5.08 -16.90 8.55
N MET A 100 5.72 -16.99 9.71
CA MET A 100 6.88 -16.18 10.08
C MET A 100 8.17 -16.67 9.37
N LEU A 101 8.09 -16.76 8.04
CA LEU A 101 9.21 -17.18 7.21
C LEU A 101 9.80 -15.98 6.49
N GLU A 102 11.13 -15.96 6.34
CA GLU A 102 11.84 -14.92 5.59
C GLU A 102 11.33 -14.80 4.14
N SER A 103 10.87 -15.88 3.53
CA SER A 103 10.28 -15.88 2.18
C SER A 103 9.05 -14.99 2.03
N ASN A 104 8.39 -14.66 3.14
CA ASN A 104 7.21 -13.78 3.16
C ASN A 104 7.56 -12.32 3.47
N LEU A 105 8.84 -12.02 3.66
CA LEU A 105 9.34 -10.67 3.90
C LEU A 105 9.68 -9.99 2.57
N GLU A 106 9.24 -8.75 2.42
CA GLU A 106 9.51 -7.92 1.24
C GLU A 106 10.01 -6.55 1.66
N THR A 107 11.13 -6.10 1.08
CA THR A 107 11.61 -4.74 1.28
C THR A 107 10.83 -3.79 0.37
N VAL A 108 10.05 -2.91 0.97
CA VAL A 108 9.08 -2.05 0.32
C VAL A 108 9.52 -0.61 0.29
N SER A 109 9.35 0.00 -0.87
CA SER A 109 9.49 1.44 -1.08
C SER A 109 8.31 1.94 -1.88
N TYR A 110 7.80 3.13 -1.52
CA TYR A 110 6.73 3.75 -2.28
C TYR A 110 6.82 5.27 -2.28
N MET A 111 6.21 5.87 -3.30
CA MET A 111 5.87 7.28 -3.39
C MET A 111 4.42 7.42 -3.82
N LYS A 112 3.66 8.28 -3.14
CA LYS A 112 2.23 8.49 -3.38
C LYS A 112 1.94 9.96 -3.62
N LEU A 113 1.18 10.28 -4.66
CA LEU A 113 0.53 11.58 -4.78
C LEU A 113 -0.72 11.56 -3.90
N LYS A 114 -0.53 12.06 -2.68
CA LYS A 114 -1.53 12.01 -1.61
C LYS A 114 -2.68 12.96 -1.87
N GLN A 115 -2.36 14.15 -2.37
CA GLN A 115 -3.34 15.17 -2.70
C GLN A 115 -2.89 15.97 -3.92
N LEU A 116 -3.86 16.25 -4.78
CA LEU A 116 -3.75 17.19 -5.89
C LEU A 116 -4.97 18.10 -5.83
N THR A 117 -4.78 19.41 -5.81
CA THR A 117 -5.88 20.39 -5.91
C THR A 117 -5.57 21.36 -7.03
N LEU A 118 -6.45 21.44 -8.01
CA LEU A 118 -6.43 22.45 -9.06
C LEU A 118 -7.57 23.43 -8.81
N GLY A 119 -7.25 24.68 -8.58
CA GLY A 119 -8.19 25.77 -8.38
C GLY A 119 -8.15 26.79 -9.53
N TYR A 120 -9.27 27.39 -9.79
CA TYR A 120 -9.42 28.51 -10.72
C TYR A 120 -10.20 29.64 -10.06
N ASN A 121 -9.58 30.79 -9.94
CA ASN A 121 -10.20 32.02 -9.42
C ASN A 121 -10.84 32.76 -10.59
N LEU A 122 -12.15 32.88 -10.58
CA LEU A 122 -12.84 33.59 -11.64
C LEU A 122 -12.50 35.06 -11.62
N PRO A 123 -12.39 35.73 -12.81
CA PRO A 123 -12.17 37.18 -12.92
C PRO A 123 -13.20 37.95 -12.11
N LYS A 124 -12.75 38.95 -11.36
CA LYS A 124 -13.60 39.76 -10.47
C LYS A 124 -14.80 40.38 -11.19
N GLU A 125 -14.66 40.68 -12.48
CA GLU A 125 -15.73 41.22 -13.31
C GLU A 125 -16.92 40.26 -13.44
N TRP A 126 -16.64 38.95 -13.51
CA TRP A 126 -17.68 37.92 -13.61
C TRP A 126 -18.35 37.71 -12.25
N ALA A 127 -17.56 37.67 -11.16
CA ALA A 127 -18.07 37.52 -9.80
C ALA A 127 -19.03 38.69 -9.47
N ARG A 128 -18.68 39.94 -9.83
CA ARG A 128 -19.50 41.12 -9.59
C ARG A 128 -20.85 41.09 -10.32
N LYS A 129 -20.92 40.50 -11.52
CA LYS A 129 -22.20 40.38 -12.27
C LYS A 129 -23.26 39.56 -11.52
N VAL A 130 -22.82 38.69 -10.62
CA VAL A 130 -23.69 37.84 -9.79
C VAL A 130 -23.72 38.27 -8.31
N GLY A 131 -23.24 39.52 -8.02
CA GLY A 131 -23.30 40.10 -6.68
C GLY A 131 -22.26 39.59 -5.71
N MET A 132 -21.16 38.98 -6.20
CA MET A 132 -20.10 38.40 -5.38
C MET A 132 -18.81 39.22 -5.47
N VAL A 133 -18.00 39.17 -4.40
CA VAL A 133 -16.66 39.77 -4.36
C VAL A 133 -15.62 38.85 -5.02
N GLY A 134 -15.83 37.52 -4.90
CA GLY A 134 -14.96 36.53 -5.51
C GLY A 134 -15.65 35.18 -5.67
N LEU A 135 -15.21 34.43 -6.67
CA LEU A 135 -15.67 33.08 -6.95
C LEU A 135 -14.47 32.20 -7.33
N ARG A 136 -14.28 31.07 -6.64
CA ARG A 136 -13.24 30.09 -6.94
C ARG A 136 -13.88 28.72 -7.14
N ALA A 137 -13.59 28.09 -8.26
CA ALA A 137 -13.91 26.69 -8.51
C ALA A 137 -12.65 25.85 -8.29
N PHE A 138 -12.80 24.63 -7.74
CA PHE A 138 -11.67 23.74 -7.56
C PHE A 138 -12.07 22.27 -7.72
N ILE A 139 -11.07 21.45 -8.07
CA ILE A 139 -11.14 20.01 -8.04
C ILE A 139 -9.99 19.48 -7.18
N THR A 140 -10.30 18.58 -6.26
CA THR A 140 -9.31 17.91 -5.41
C THR A 140 -9.35 16.41 -5.63
N GLY A 141 -8.21 15.80 -5.91
CA GLY A 141 -7.99 14.36 -5.92
C GLY A 141 -7.20 13.94 -4.67
N GLU A 142 -7.67 12.91 -4.00
CA GLU A 142 -6.98 12.26 -2.87
C GLU A 142 -6.52 10.86 -3.28
N ASN A 143 -5.34 10.44 -2.83
CA ASN A 143 -4.72 9.14 -3.16
C ASN A 143 -4.67 8.89 -4.67
N VAL A 144 -4.22 9.90 -5.44
CA VAL A 144 -4.36 9.97 -6.91
C VAL A 144 -3.60 8.83 -7.59
N PHE A 145 -2.36 8.59 -7.17
CA PHE A 145 -1.59 7.42 -7.63
C PHE A 145 -0.53 7.03 -6.60
N THR A 146 -0.09 5.76 -6.69
CA THR A 146 0.98 5.18 -5.90
C THR A 146 1.98 4.53 -6.85
N LEU A 147 3.26 4.85 -6.67
CA LEU A 147 4.38 4.14 -7.26
C LEU A 147 5.01 3.30 -6.16
N SER A 148 5.11 2.00 -6.35
CA SER A 148 5.63 1.08 -5.34
C SER A 148 6.21 -0.16 -5.99
N ASN A 149 7.20 -0.77 -5.34
CA ASN A 149 7.68 -2.11 -5.65
C ASN A 149 6.94 -3.19 -4.84
N TYR A 150 5.99 -2.80 -3.97
CA TYR A 150 5.24 -3.74 -3.15
C TYR A 150 4.32 -4.63 -4.01
N SER A 151 4.39 -5.93 -3.79
CA SER A 151 3.57 -6.91 -4.52
C SER A 151 2.15 -7.08 -3.98
N GLY A 152 1.86 -6.53 -2.79
CA GLY A 152 0.53 -6.52 -2.18
C GLY A 152 -0.37 -5.38 -2.65
N VAL A 153 -1.45 -5.13 -1.90
CA VAL A 153 -2.53 -4.22 -2.35
C VAL A 153 -2.20 -2.75 -2.14
N ASP A 154 -1.78 -2.36 -0.94
CA ASP A 154 -1.44 -0.96 -0.62
C ASP A 154 -0.26 -0.91 0.37
N PRO A 155 0.89 -0.34 -0.01
CA PRO A 155 2.07 -0.30 0.85
C PRO A 155 1.91 0.66 2.04
N GLU A 156 0.88 1.48 2.09
CA GLU A 156 0.62 2.41 3.19
C GLU A 156 -0.23 1.77 4.31
N VAL A 157 -1.03 0.77 3.96
CA VAL A 157 -1.90 0.06 4.91
C VAL A 157 -1.12 -1.07 5.56
N VAL A 158 -0.36 -0.72 6.58
CA VAL A 158 0.55 -1.61 7.30
C VAL A 158 0.50 -1.32 8.78
N SER A 159 0.47 -2.35 9.59
CA SER A 159 0.74 -2.23 11.02
C SER A 159 2.21 -1.91 11.26
N ILE A 160 2.49 -0.72 11.79
CA ILE A 160 3.85 -0.31 12.17
C ILE A 160 4.35 -1.17 13.34
N GLU A 161 3.46 -1.65 14.18
CA GLU A 161 3.76 -2.39 15.39
C GLU A 161 4.42 -3.74 15.10
N ASN A 162 3.94 -4.46 14.09
CA ASN A 162 4.43 -5.79 13.75
C ASN A 162 4.97 -5.93 12.31
N GLY A 163 4.94 -4.84 11.51
CA GLY A 163 5.44 -4.86 10.14
C GLY A 163 4.62 -5.71 9.17
N GLN A 164 3.42 -6.13 9.55
CA GLN A 164 2.54 -6.92 8.71
C GLN A 164 1.63 -6.02 7.89
N ASP A 165 1.32 -6.44 6.67
CA ASP A 165 0.22 -5.83 5.93
C ASP A 165 -1.11 -6.15 6.62
N ASP A 166 -2.03 -5.20 6.61
CA ASP A 166 -3.36 -5.42 7.18
C ASP A 166 -4.27 -6.05 6.13
N PHE A 167 -4.32 -7.37 6.15
CA PHE A 167 -5.15 -8.18 5.26
C PHE A 167 -6.64 -7.81 5.28
N ASN A 168 -7.15 -7.29 6.39
CA ASN A 168 -8.58 -7.01 6.55
C ASN A 168 -8.93 -5.55 6.21
N THR A 169 -7.95 -4.71 5.93
CA THR A 169 -8.18 -3.31 5.62
C THR A 169 -8.24 -3.09 4.12
N TYR A 170 -9.27 -2.38 3.68
CA TYR A 170 -9.39 -1.94 2.30
C TYR A 170 -8.26 -0.96 1.95
N PRO A 171 -7.72 -1.03 0.73
CA PRO A 171 -6.78 -0.02 0.25
C PRO A 171 -7.42 1.37 0.29
N LEU A 172 -6.59 2.38 0.49
CA LEU A 172 -7.06 3.76 0.51
C LEU A 172 -7.71 4.13 -0.82
N ALA A 173 -9.00 4.47 -0.76
CA ALA A 173 -9.76 4.81 -1.96
C ALA A 173 -9.25 6.10 -2.61
N ARG A 174 -9.21 6.10 -3.94
CA ARG A 174 -9.06 7.34 -4.70
C ARG A 174 -10.36 8.11 -4.64
N LYS A 175 -10.29 9.39 -4.24
CA LYS A 175 -11.47 10.23 -4.07
C LYS A 175 -11.30 11.53 -4.85
N TRP A 176 -12.36 11.96 -5.52
CA TRP A 176 -12.41 13.22 -6.23
C TRP A 176 -13.52 14.10 -5.66
N THR A 177 -13.20 15.35 -5.40
CA THR A 177 -14.13 16.34 -4.87
C THR A 177 -14.10 17.56 -5.79
N ILE A 178 -15.26 18.06 -6.16
CA ILE A 178 -15.42 19.32 -6.88
C ILE A 178 -16.10 20.29 -5.91
N GLY A 179 -15.59 21.50 -5.84
CA GLY A 179 -16.13 22.53 -4.94
C GLY A 179 -16.09 23.93 -5.51
N LEU A 180 -16.91 24.79 -4.91
CA LEU A 180 -16.97 26.22 -5.18
C LEU A 180 -16.79 26.98 -3.87
N THR A 181 -15.98 28.02 -3.90
CA THR A 181 -15.86 29.00 -2.80
C THR A 181 -16.46 30.31 -3.27
N LEU A 182 -17.45 30.81 -2.54
CA LEU A 182 -18.18 32.05 -2.83
C LEU A 182 -17.85 33.07 -1.76
N ASN A 183 -17.39 34.24 -2.15
CA ASN A 183 -17.12 35.38 -1.27
C ASN A 183 -18.11 36.50 -1.61
N PHE A 184 -18.88 36.96 -0.62
CA PHE A 184 -19.88 38.01 -0.73
C PHE A 184 -19.38 39.33 -0.16
#